data_a31612d2008d9590c97201038d2d1eae
#
_entry.id   a31612d2008d9590c97201038d2d1eae
#
_cell.length_a   1.000
_cell.length_b   1.000
_cell.length_c   1.000
_cell.angle_alpha   90.00
_cell.angle_beta   90.00
_cell.angle_gamma   90.00
#
_symmetry.space_group_name_H-M   'P 1'
#
loop_
_entity.id
_entity.type
_entity.pdbx_description
1 polymer ?
#
loop_
_entity_poly.entity_id
_entity_poly.type
_entity_poly.pdbx_seq_one_letter_code
_entity_poly.pdbx_strand_id
1 'polypeptide(L)'
;MKSLGIDIGTTTISAAVLEDGCFITSETCKNNSFLAPTLPGERIQDAQLILDTALRTADMLFERYPDIERIGVTGQMHGILYLDGEGNAVSPLYTWQDARGDAPCEKSTDGRSWTAYLNSETGLSAATGYGLVTHSYNLGHGLVPTGAVTLCTIGDYIAMKLCGRQTPVMDTSNAAGLGFFDAEKRTFNQTVLRGIGIDPAFLPGLTEDRFIGICRSRARVAAAIGDNQASFLSAVRDREHEMLVNVGTGSQFSVFSSRCMTVPGLETRPMPGGGWLLAGAALCGGRAYALLADFFAQTARMMGMDTNAPYAAMEGLLKSAGRPEDVPTVLPLFEGTRQDSTQTGSITGLTAENFTPLHLIYGMMDGMAHELHQMYQAYRARRHSKKTDRLGRRTEKQPFFVRELFESVRLRDHPVRRQGRGGLRCCTLCRRLIIKGRSVRIFCIRCVLFLLTCA
;
A
#
# COMPACT_ATOMS: atom_id res chain seq x y z
N MET A 1 -25.55 -2.83 -14.30
CA MET A 1 -24.48 -1.92 -14.77
C MET A 1 -23.13 -2.62 -14.61
N LYS A 2 -22.44 -2.84 -15.74
CA LYS A 2 -21.13 -3.48 -15.72
C LYS A 2 -19.99 -2.48 -15.61
N SER A 3 -18.96 -2.88 -14.88
CA SER A 3 -17.78 -2.05 -14.63
C SER A 3 -16.52 -2.89 -14.72
N LEU A 4 -15.45 -2.29 -15.22
CA LEU A 4 -14.11 -2.87 -15.29
C LEU A 4 -13.20 -2.17 -14.28
N GLY A 5 -12.59 -2.93 -13.39
CA GLY A 5 -11.50 -2.45 -12.53
C GLY A 5 -10.15 -2.93 -13.06
N ILE A 6 -9.15 -2.06 -13.12
CA ILE A 6 -7.77 -2.39 -13.52
C ILE A 6 -6.84 -2.04 -12.37
N ASP A 7 -6.05 -3.00 -11.91
CA ASP A 7 -5.04 -2.84 -10.85
C ASP A 7 -3.64 -3.05 -11.43
N ILE A 8 -2.81 -2.02 -11.34
CA ILE A 8 -1.43 -2.00 -11.85
C ILE A 8 -0.47 -2.21 -10.69
N GLY A 9 -0.33 -3.45 -10.27
CA GLY A 9 0.62 -3.80 -9.22
C GLY A 9 2.06 -3.90 -9.71
N THR A 10 3.01 -3.87 -8.79
CA THR A 10 4.44 -3.98 -9.09
C THR A 10 4.82 -5.31 -9.76
N THR A 11 4.14 -6.41 -9.38
CA THR A 11 4.44 -7.78 -9.85
C THR A 11 3.35 -8.38 -10.73
N THR A 12 2.15 -7.83 -10.69
CA THR A 12 1.00 -8.32 -11.45
C THR A 12 0.15 -7.15 -11.95
N ILE A 13 -0.46 -7.32 -13.11
CA ILE A 13 -1.50 -6.44 -13.64
C ILE A 13 -2.77 -7.28 -13.69
N SER A 14 -3.82 -6.80 -13.07
CA SER A 14 -5.08 -7.52 -12.95
C SER A 14 -6.24 -6.65 -13.43
N ALA A 15 -7.22 -7.28 -14.08
CA ALA A 15 -8.45 -6.62 -14.45
C ALA A 15 -9.65 -7.50 -14.04
N ALA A 16 -10.73 -6.87 -13.56
CA ALA A 16 -11.92 -7.59 -13.13
C ALA A 16 -13.20 -6.91 -13.62
N VAL A 17 -14.17 -7.72 -14.00
CA VAL A 17 -15.51 -7.26 -14.36
C VAL A 17 -16.46 -7.51 -13.21
N LEU A 18 -17.24 -6.48 -12.90
CA LEU A 18 -18.31 -6.52 -11.91
C LEU A 18 -19.63 -6.12 -12.56
N GLU A 19 -20.74 -6.72 -12.12
CA GLU A 19 -22.10 -6.33 -12.49
C GLU A 19 -22.88 -6.01 -11.21
N ASP A 20 -23.37 -4.79 -11.11
CA ASP A 20 -24.07 -4.27 -9.92
C ASP A 20 -23.31 -4.53 -8.61
N GLY A 21 -21.97 -4.36 -8.66
CA GLY A 21 -21.07 -4.60 -7.53
C GLY A 21 -20.77 -6.08 -7.25
N CYS A 22 -21.29 -7.02 -8.03
CA CYS A 22 -21.00 -8.43 -7.89
C CYS A 22 -19.88 -8.86 -8.86
N PHE A 23 -18.91 -9.60 -8.35
CA PHE A 23 -17.79 -10.12 -9.15
C PHE A 23 -18.28 -11.12 -10.21
N ILE A 24 -17.87 -10.93 -11.47
CA ILE A 24 -18.13 -11.82 -12.59
C ILE A 24 -16.89 -12.64 -12.94
N THR A 25 -15.81 -11.95 -13.30
CA THR A 25 -14.57 -12.58 -13.77
C THR A 25 -13.36 -11.68 -13.55
N SER A 26 -12.18 -12.25 -13.62
CA SER A 26 -10.92 -11.50 -13.64
C SER A 26 -9.86 -12.18 -14.48
N GLU A 27 -8.99 -11.36 -15.05
CA GLU A 27 -7.76 -11.78 -15.72
C GLU A 27 -6.57 -11.17 -14.96
N THR A 28 -5.49 -11.93 -14.84
CA THR A 28 -4.27 -11.48 -14.15
C THR A 28 -3.06 -11.92 -14.94
N CYS A 29 -2.20 -10.97 -15.25
CA CYS A 29 -0.94 -11.18 -15.92
C CYS A 29 0.24 -10.84 -14.99
N LYS A 30 1.39 -11.50 -15.17
CA LYS A 30 2.62 -11.08 -14.52
C LYS A 30 3.07 -9.74 -15.08
N ASN A 31 3.50 -8.86 -14.22
CA ASN A 31 4.13 -7.60 -14.60
C ASN A 31 5.65 -7.82 -14.72
N ASN A 32 6.10 -8.24 -15.88
CA ASN A 32 7.53 -8.53 -16.17
C ASN A 32 8.25 -7.28 -16.73
N SER A 33 7.89 -6.09 -16.28
CA SER A 33 8.38 -4.82 -16.82
C SER A 33 9.64 -4.27 -16.12
N PHE A 34 10.18 -4.94 -15.09
CA PHE A 34 11.40 -4.48 -14.45
C PHE A 34 12.56 -4.41 -15.44
N LEU A 35 13.22 -3.26 -15.47
CA LEU A 35 14.42 -3.01 -16.23
C LEU A 35 15.66 -3.26 -15.36
N ALA A 36 16.78 -3.56 -16.02
CA ALA A 36 18.07 -3.66 -15.34
C ALA A 36 18.44 -2.27 -14.75
N PRO A 37 18.85 -2.19 -13.47
CA PRO A 37 19.26 -0.92 -12.89
C PRO A 37 20.54 -0.41 -13.51
N THR A 38 20.64 0.89 -13.73
CA THR A 38 21.85 1.58 -14.19
C THR A 38 22.56 2.31 -13.06
N LEU A 39 21.84 2.61 -11.98
CA LEU A 39 22.34 3.25 -10.78
C LEU A 39 22.10 2.38 -9.54
N PRO A 40 22.96 2.47 -8.51
CA PRO A 40 22.73 1.76 -7.25
C PRO A 40 21.35 2.10 -6.65
N GLY A 41 20.63 1.09 -6.22
CA GLY A 41 19.31 1.25 -5.60
C GLY A 41 18.17 1.56 -6.58
N GLU A 42 18.45 1.69 -7.86
CA GLU A 42 17.43 1.97 -8.87
C GLU A 42 16.43 0.80 -9.00
N ARG A 43 15.16 1.14 -9.04
CA ARG A 43 14.04 0.20 -9.22
C ARG A 43 13.06 0.78 -10.23
N ILE A 44 13.28 0.46 -11.49
CA ILE A 44 12.56 1.04 -12.63
C ILE A 44 11.83 -0.04 -13.44
N GLN A 45 10.72 0.36 -14.04
CA GLN A 45 9.90 -0.49 -14.89
C GLN A 45 9.64 0.16 -16.25
N ASP A 46 9.49 -0.66 -17.28
CA ASP A 46 9.11 -0.22 -18.62
C ASP A 46 7.63 0.21 -18.61
N ALA A 47 7.39 1.52 -18.69
CA ALA A 47 6.07 2.11 -18.66
C ALA A 47 5.22 1.74 -19.88
N GLN A 48 5.85 1.56 -21.06
CA GLN A 48 5.15 1.17 -22.29
C GLN A 48 4.69 -0.29 -22.21
N LEU A 49 5.55 -1.20 -21.74
CA LEU A 49 5.19 -2.60 -21.53
C LEU A 49 4.03 -2.75 -20.52
N ILE A 50 4.02 -1.93 -19.45
CA ILE A 50 2.91 -1.90 -18.50
C ILE A 50 1.63 -1.43 -19.20
N LEU A 51 1.68 -0.33 -19.96
CA LEU A 51 0.54 0.20 -20.71
C LEU A 51 -0.02 -0.86 -21.66
N ASP A 52 0.83 -1.45 -22.49
CA ASP A 52 0.41 -2.47 -23.49
C ASP A 52 -0.23 -3.69 -22.82
N THR A 53 0.32 -4.11 -21.67
CA THR A 53 -0.24 -5.23 -20.92
C THR A 53 -1.58 -4.89 -20.31
N ALA A 54 -1.73 -3.69 -19.74
CA ALA A 54 -2.99 -3.22 -19.15
C ALA A 54 -4.08 -3.06 -20.21
N LEU A 55 -3.77 -2.45 -21.37
CA LEU A 55 -4.72 -2.27 -22.47
C LEU A 55 -5.14 -3.62 -23.06
N ARG A 56 -4.18 -4.51 -23.33
CA ARG A 56 -4.50 -5.87 -23.84
C ARG A 56 -5.39 -6.65 -22.88
N THR A 57 -5.13 -6.56 -21.56
CA THR A 57 -5.95 -7.23 -20.55
C THR A 57 -7.36 -6.63 -20.50
N ALA A 58 -7.49 -5.31 -20.66
CA ALA A 58 -8.77 -4.63 -20.74
C ALA A 58 -9.54 -5.03 -22.02
N ASP A 59 -8.87 -5.03 -23.18
CA ASP A 59 -9.48 -5.35 -24.47
C ASP A 59 -10.06 -6.77 -24.49
N MET A 60 -9.35 -7.76 -23.97
CA MET A 60 -9.87 -9.14 -23.83
C MET A 60 -11.17 -9.19 -23.02
N LEU A 61 -11.32 -8.33 -22.01
CA LEU A 61 -12.53 -8.27 -21.21
C LEU A 61 -13.64 -7.46 -21.91
N PHE A 62 -13.31 -6.41 -22.67
CA PHE A 62 -14.26 -5.69 -23.50
C PHE A 62 -14.85 -6.56 -24.63
N GLU A 63 -14.05 -7.41 -25.28
CA GLU A 63 -14.52 -8.36 -26.28
C GLU A 63 -15.55 -9.33 -25.70
N ARG A 64 -15.32 -9.79 -24.47
CA ARG A 64 -16.19 -10.73 -23.75
C ARG A 64 -17.42 -10.06 -23.12
N TYR A 65 -17.28 -8.77 -22.72
CA TYR A 65 -18.30 -7.97 -22.05
C TYR A 65 -18.40 -6.58 -22.70
N PRO A 66 -19.02 -6.47 -23.90
CA PRO A 66 -19.08 -5.19 -24.63
C PRO A 66 -19.99 -4.14 -23.98
N ASP A 67 -20.76 -4.53 -22.98
CA ASP A 67 -21.69 -3.68 -22.22
C ASP A 67 -21.07 -3.10 -20.93
N ILE A 68 -19.73 -3.07 -20.81
CA ILE A 68 -19.03 -2.35 -19.74
C ILE A 68 -19.24 -0.84 -19.92
N GLU A 69 -19.79 -0.21 -18.88
CA GLU A 69 -20.14 1.22 -18.87
C GLU A 69 -19.13 2.10 -18.14
N ARG A 70 -18.32 1.53 -17.25
CA ARG A 70 -17.36 2.27 -16.40
C ARG A 70 -16.05 1.53 -16.27
N ILE A 71 -14.96 2.30 -16.17
CA ILE A 71 -13.61 1.81 -15.90
C ILE A 71 -13.05 2.54 -14.68
N GLY A 72 -12.56 1.78 -13.71
CA GLY A 72 -11.77 2.27 -12.59
C GLY A 72 -10.33 1.80 -12.73
N VAL A 73 -9.37 2.66 -12.41
CA VAL A 73 -7.94 2.35 -12.41
C VAL A 73 -7.36 2.55 -11.04
N THR A 74 -6.59 1.59 -10.58
CA THR A 74 -5.76 1.68 -9.37
C THR A 74 -4.39 1.07 -9.64
N GLY A 75 -3.47 1.25 -8.73
CA GLY A 75 -2.17 0.60 -8.86
C GLY A 75 -1.16 1.11 -7.85
N GLN A 76 0.08 0.67 -8.04
CA GLN A 76 1.20 1.07 -7.21
C GLN A 76 1.28 2.59 -7.10
N MET A 77 1.37 3.06 -5.87
CA MET A 77 1.46 4.48 -5.55
C MET A 77 2.91 4.98 -5.56
N HIS A 78 3.06 6.27 -5.38
CA HIS A 78 4.32 6.99 -5.15
C HIS A 78 5.21 7.13 -6.36
N GLY A 79 5.38 6.09 -7.18
CA GLY A 79 6.25 6.11 -8.36
C GLY A 79 5.79 7.09 -9.44
N ILE A 80 6.74 7.59 -10.24
CA ILE A 80 6.49 8.56 -11.33
C ILE A 80 7.13 8.12 -12.64
N LEU A 81 6.55 8.62 -13.73
CA LEU A 81 7.17 8.66 -15.06
C LEU A 81 7.01 10.04 -15.65
N TYR A 82 7.88 10.38 -16.59
CA TYR A 82 7.86 11.67 -17.32
C TYR A 82 7.15 11.53 -18.65
N LEU A 83 6.41 12.57 -19.03
CA LEU A 83 5.69 12.65 -20.29
C LEU A 83 6.15 13.85 -21.13
N ASP A 84 6.14 13.67 -22.46
CA ASP A 84 6.29 14.74 -23.43
C ASP A 84 4.98 15.53 -23.65
N GLY A 85 5.02 16.53 -24.54
CA GLY A 85 3.85 17.35 -24.89
C GLY A 85 2.74 16.60 -25.63
N GLU A 86 3.02 15.42 -26.16
CA GLU A 86 2.07 14.54 -26.83
C GLU A 86 1.48 13.49 -25.87
N GLY A 87 1.95 13.48 -24.63
CA GLY A 87 1.52 12.55 -23.59
C GLY A 87 2.16 11.17 -23.72
N ASN A 88 3.31 11.02 -24.35
CA ASN A 88 4.06 9.77 -24.40
C ASN A 88 5.05 9.72 -23.24
N ALA A 89 5.28 8.50 -22.73
CA ALA A 89 6.30 8.28 -21.72
C ALA A 89 7.70 8.49 -22.33
N VAL A 90 8.49 9.39 -21.74
CA VAL A 90 9.89 9.69 -22.13
C VAL A 90 10.88 9.22 -21.08
N SER A 91 10.42 8.45 -20.11
CA SER A 91 11.24 7.78 -19.08
C SER A 91 10.67 6.43 -18.74
N PRO A 92 11.44 5.56 -18.06
CA PRO A 92 10.86 4.46 -17.32
C PRO A 92 9.96 4.95 -16.18
N LEU A 93 9.14 4.08 -15.62
CA LEU A 93 8.50 4.28 -14.33
C LEU A 93 9.55 4.10 -13.23
N TYR A 94 9.84 5.15 -12.47
CA TYR A 94 10.57 5.09 -11.22
C TYR A 94 9.60 4.60 -10.15
N THR A 95 9.79 3.40 -9.64
CA THR A 95 8.81 2.77 -8.74
C THR A 95 8.94 3.31 -7.31
N TRP A 96 7.97 2.98 -6.47
CA TRP A 96 8.00 3.29 -5.03
C TRP A 96 9.17 2.62 -4.28
N GLN A 97 9.83 1.63 -4.89
CA GLN A 97 10.99 0.92 -4.34
C GLN A 97 12.31 1.56 -4.76
N ASP A 98 12.28 2.58 -5.60
CA ASP A 98 13.48 3.25 -6.07
C ASP A 98 14.17 4.00 -4.92
N ALA A 99 15.42 3.66 -4.65
CA ALA A 99 16.16 4.11 -3.48
C ALA A 99 17.04 5.35 -3.72
N ARG A 100 16.87 6.08 -4.85
CA ARG A 100 17.67 7.30 -5.11
C ARG A 100 17.51 8.38 -4.05
N GLY A 101 16.38 8.39 -3.34
CA GLY A 101 16.17 9.28 -2.19
C GLY A 101 17.08 8.99 -0.99
N ASP A 102 17.67 7.79 -0.91
CA ASP A 102 18.63 7.42 0.14
C ASP A 102 20.08 7.76 -0.25
N ALA A 103 20.32 8.17 -1.51
CA ALA A 103 21.64 8.61 -1.92
C ALA A 103 22.09 9.85 -1.12
N PRO A 104 23.40 10.00 -0.83
CA PRO A 104 23.92 11.20 -0.20
C PRO A 104 23.55 12.46 -0.98
N CYS A 105 23.19 13.53 -0.26
CA CYS A 105 22.84 14.81 -0.87
C CYS A 105 24.05 15.74 -0.88
N GLU A 106 24.53 16.12 -2.05
CA GLU A 106 25.67 17.05 -2.23
C GLU A 106 25.38 18.46 -1.71
N LYS A 107 24.10 18.82 -1.55
CA LYS A 107 23.67 20.10 -0.96
C LYS A 107 23.75 20.07 0.56
N SER A 108 23.92 18.90 1.16
CA SER A 108 24.03 18.74 2.60
C SER A 108 25.49 18.74 3.05
N THR A 109 25.83 19.51 4.07
CA THR A 109 27.17 19.58 4.63
C THR A 109 27.49 18.45 5.61
N ASP A 110 26.47 17.71 6.05
CA ASP A 110 26.58 16.63 7.05
C ASP A 110 26.39 15.21 6.46
N GLY A 111 26.34 15.10 5.12
CA GLY A 111 26.28 13.81 4.42
C GLY A 111 24.95 13.07 4.55
N ARG A 112 23.87 13.76 4.97
CA ARG A 112 22.53 13.14 5.03
C ARG A 112 22.02 12.75 3.65
N SER A 113 21.04 11.84 3.60
CA SER A 113 20.41 11.42 2.37
C SER A 113 19.60 12.55 1.71
N TRP A 114 19.30 12.41 0.40
CA TRP A 114 18.47 13.37 -0.32
C TRP A 114 17.11 13.57 0.34
N THR A 115 16.45 12.47 0.75
CA THR A 115 15.18 12.51 1.48
C THR A 115 15.31 13.26 2.81
N ALA A 116 16.34 12.97 3.61
CA ALA A 116 16.55 13.63 4.89
C ALA A 116 16.85 15.13 4.72
N TYR A 117 17.62 15.50 3.68
CA TYR A 117 17.85 16.89 3.32
C TYR A 117 16.53 17.60 2.97
N LEU A 118 15.70 17.04 2.06
CA LEU A 118 14.42 17.63 1.71
C LEU A 118 13.47 17.78 2.90
N ASN A 119 13.42 16.80 3.79
CA ASN A 119 12.61 16.86 5.01
C ASN A 119 13.07 17.99 5.94
N SER A 120 14.38 18.22 6.05
CA SER A 120 14.91 19.34 6.87
C SER A 120 14.59 20.71 6.26
N GLU A 121 14.70 20.86 4.93
CA GLU A 121 14.42 22.12 4.24
C GLU A 121 12.93 22.48 4.25
N THR A 122 12.06 21.46 4.19
CA THR A 122 10.63 21.70 4.05
C THR A 122 9.86 21.64 5.37
N GLY A 123 10.42 21.03 6.40
CA GLY A 123 9.71 20.71 7.63
C GLY A 123 8.60 19.67 7.47
N LEU A 124 8.54 19.00 6.30
CA LEU A 124 7.55 17.97 5.98
C LEU A 124 8.21 16.60 5.96
N SER A 125 7.40 15.55 6.17
CA SER A 125 7.87 14.16 6.09
C SER A 125 7.55 13.60 4.71
N ALA A 126 8.60 13.40 3.90
CA ALA A 126 8.55 12.58 2.70
C ALA A 126 9.40 11.31 2.92
N ALA A 127 9.20 10.29 2.11
CA ALA A 127 9.95 9.05 2.17
C ALA A 127 10.65 8.78 0.83
N THR A 128 11.74 8.03 0.89
CA THR A 128 12.38 7.47 -0.30
C THR A 128 11.36 6.70 -1.13
N GLY A 129 11.43 6.82 -2.45
CA GLY A 129 10.45 6.27 -3.37
C GLY A 129 9.20 7.14 -3.59
N TYR A 130 9.04 8.27 -2.87
CA TYR A 130 8.01 9.24 -3.20
C TYR A 130 8.39 10.03 -4.44
N GLY A 131 7.43 10.21 -5.35
CA GLY A 131 7.65 10.74 -6.68
C GLY A 131 8.31 12.12 -6.71
N LEU A 132 7.97 13.00 -5.78
CA LEU A 132 8.58 14.33 -5.73
C LEU A 132 9.98 14.32 -5.08
N VAL A 133 10.30 13.31 -4.27
CA VAL A 133 11.69 13.05 -3.82
C VAL A 133 12.51 12.56 -5.01
N THR A 134 11.99 11.59 -5.76
CA THR A 134 12.61 11.09 -7.01
C THR A 134 12.79 12.21 -8.03
N HIS A 135 11.77 13.05 -8.23
CA HIS A 135 11.86 14.19 -9.16
C HIS A 135 12.89 15.22 -8.72
N SER A 136 12.94 15.56 -7.43
CA SER A 136 13.95 16.49 -6.89
C SER A 136 15.38 15.96 -7.09
N TYR A 137 15.59 14.66 -6.85
CA TYR A 137 16.88 14.00 -7.14
C TYR A 137 17.23 14.10 -8.62
N ASN A 138 16.28 13.76 -9.50
CA ASN A 138 16.50 13.81 -10.95
C ASN A 138 16.79 15.22 -11.45
N LEU A 139 16.14 16.25 -10.91
CA LEU A 139 16.45 17.64 -11.21
C LEU A 139 17.88 18.01 -10.80
N GLY A 140 18.29 17.62 -9.58
CA GLY A 140 19.62 17.90 -9.07
C GLY A 140 20.75 17.26 -9.87
N HIS A 141 20.47 16.13 -10.52
CA HIS A 141 21.46 15.33 -11.27
C HIS A 141 21.30 15.42 -12.79
N GLY A 142 20.41 16.28 -13.31
CA GLY A 142 20.19 16.41 -14.77
C GLY A 142 19.58 15.16 -15.41
N LEU A 143 18.83 14.36 -14.65
CA LEU A 143 18.22 13.10 -15.09
C LEU A 143 16.77 13.26 -15.56
N VAL A 144 16.21 14.46 -15.50
CA VAL A 144 14.90 14.73 -16.11
C VAL A 144 15.05 14.68 -17.62
N PRO A 145 14.29 13.85 -18.35
CA PRO A 145 14.47 13.69 -19.79
C PRO A 145 14.26 14.99 -20.55
N THR A 146 15.09 15.24 -21.57
CA THR A 146 14.89 16.35 -22.51
C THR A 146 13.55 16.18 -23.22
N GLY A 147 12.71 17.22 -23.21
CA GLY A 147 11.36 17.16 -23.79
C GLY A 147 10.28 16.72 -22.82
N ALA A 148 10.61 16.33 -21.60
CA ALA A 148 9.61 16.12 -20.55
C ALA A 148 8.93 17.45 -20.19
N VAL A 149 7.61 17.46 -20.21
CA VAL A 149 6.79 18.65 -19.86
C VAL A 149 5.97 18.44 -18.59
N THR A 150 5.81 17.20 -18.14
CA THR A 150 5.08 16.84 -16.93
C THR A 150 5.48 15.45 -16.44
N LEU A 151 4.96 15.08 -15.27
CA LEU A 151 5.07 13.73 -14.70
C LEU A 151 3.70 13.21 -14.24
N CYS A 152 3.58 11.92 -14.05
CA CYS A 152 2.38 11.34 -13.42
C CYS A 152 2.70 9.95 -12.84
N THR A 153 1.73 9.34 -12.12
CA THR A 153 1.85 7.93 -11.73
C THR A 153 1.49 7.01 -12.90
N ILE A 154 1.84 5.73 -12.78
CA ILE A 154 1.47 4.74 -13.81
C ILE A 154 -0.05 4.58 -13.94
N GLY A 155 -0.80 4.69 -12.83
CA GLY A 155 -2.26 4.64 -12.87
C GLY A 155 -2.86 5.81 -13.64
N ASP A 156 -2.37 7.04 -13.42
CA ASP A 156 -2.81 8.24 -14.15
C ASP A 156 -2.46 8.15 -15.64
N TYR A 157 -1.28 7.63 -15.96
CA TYR A 157 -0.85 7.41 -17.34
C TYR A 157 -1.80 6.46 -18.09
N ILE A 158 -2.15 5.34 -17.47
CA ILE A 158 -3.08 4.36 -18.07
C ILE A 158 -4.48 4.94 -18.19
N ALA A 159 -5.01 5.61 -17.17
CA ALA A 159 -6.30 6.26 -17.22
C ALA A 159 -6.37 7.34 -18.31
N MET A 160 -5.30 8.13 -18.47
CA MET A 160 -5.13 9.12 -19.52
C MET A 160 -5.16 8.48 -20.92
N LYS A 161 -4.38 7.42 -21.14
CA LYS A 161 -4.32 6.71 -22.44
C LYS A 161 -5.63 6.01 -22.80
N LEU A 162 -6.35 5.44 -21.82
CA LEU A 162 -7.68 4.89 -22.01
C LEU A 162 -8.68 5.93 -22.52
N CYS A 163 -8.57 7.19 -22.12
CA CYS A 163 -9.41 8.30 -22.57
C CYS A 163 -8.93 8.96 -23.87
N GLY A 164 -7.76 8.58 -24.40
CA GLY A 164 -7.13 9.28 -25.53
C GLY A 164 -6.69 10.72 -25.19
N ARG A 165 -6.46 11.03 -23.93
CA ARG A 165 -5.93 12.35 -23.49
C ARG A 165 -4.43 12.44 -23.74
N GLN A 166 -3.92 13.65 -23.90
CA GLN A 166 -2.48 13.93 -24.01
C GLN A 166 -1.88 14.46 -22.69
N THR A 167 -2.73 14.97 -21.79
CA THR A 167 -2.30 15.50 -20.49
C THR A 167 -2.88 14.68 -19.34
N PRO A 168 -2.08 14.31 -18.35
CA PRO A 168 -2.56 13.56 -17.19
C PRO A 168 -3.41 14.45 -16.27
N VAL A 169 -4.39 13.83 -15.62
CA VAL A 169 -5.18 14.41 -14.54
C VAL A 169 -5.11 13.45 -13.39
N MET A 170 -4.79 13.95 -12.22
CA MET A 170 -4.53 13.13 -11.03
C MET A 170 -5.59 13.36 -9.96
N ASP A 171 -6.16 12.29 -9.41
CA ASP A 171 -7.02 12.38 -8.23
C ASP A 171 -6.21 12.83 -7.01
N THR A 172 -6.78 13.71 -6.17
CA THR A 172 -6.10 14.25 -4.98
C THR A 172 -5.65 13.17 -4.01
N SER A 173 -6.35 12.03 -3.97
CA SER A 173 -5.97 10.88 -3.14
C SER A 173 -4.68 10.21 -3.62
N ASN A 174 -4.43 10.17 -4.93
CA ASN A 174 -3.22 9.63 -5.53
C ASN A 174 -2.06 10.66 -5.46
N ALA A 175 -2.37 11.93 -5.73
CA ALA A 175 -1.40 13.02 -5.67
C ALA A 175 -0.72 13.16 -4.29
N ALA A 176 -1.46 12.95 -3.22
CA ALA A 176 -0.92 12.98 -1.86
C ALA A 176 0.19 11.94 -1.64
N GLY A 177 0.22 10.87 -2.43
CA GLY A 177 1.27 9.85 -2.39
C GLY A 177 2.60 10.29 -3.00
N LEU A 178 2.66 11.41 -3.72
CA LEU A 178 3.90 11.90 -4.34
C LEU A 178 4.81 12.66 -3.36
N GLY A 179 4.28 13.08 -2.20
CA GLY A 179 4.99 13.91 -1.22
C GLY A 179 4.70 15.41 -1.37
N PHE A 180 5.06 16.19 -0.36
CA PHE A 180 4.91 17.65 -0.30
C PHE A 180 3.50 18.17 -0.62
N PHE A 181 2.50 17.39 -0.26
CA PHE A 181 1.09 17.63 -0.49
C PHE A 181 0.40 18.19 0.76
N ASP A 182 -0.36 19.25 0.61
CA ASP A 182 -1.23 19.79 1.67
C ASP A 182 -2.55 19.00 1.67
N ALA A 183 -2.64 18.03 2.55
CA ALA A 183 -3.81 17.15 2.63
C ALA A 183 -5.10 17.91 3.02
N GLU A 184 -5.00 19.00 3.79
CA GLU A 184 -6.16 19.80 4.21
C GLU A 184 -6.71 20.62 3.05
N LYS A 185 -5.81 21.29 2.30
CA LYS A 185 -6.18 22.08 1.11
C LYS A 185 -6.36 21.23 -0.14
N ARG A 186 -6.01 19.95 -0.08
CA ARG A 186 -6.07 18.99 -1.19
C ARG A 186 -5.32 19.45 -2.43
N THR A 187 -4.12 20.00 -2.24
CA THR A 187 -3.26 20.50 -3.31
C THR A 187 -1.79 20.33 -2.96
N PHE A 188 -0.93 20.39 -3.96
CA PHE A 188 0.50 20.45 -3.72
C PHE A 188 0.87 21.77 -3.01
N ASN A 189 1.81 21.69 -2.07
CA ASN A 189 2.31 22.88 -1.38
C ASN A 189 3.27 23.65 -2.30
N GLN A 190 2.72 24.55 -3.10
CA GLN A 190 3.48 25.28 -4.12
C GLN A 190 4.66 26.08 -3.56
N THR A 191 4.52 26.63 -2.35
CA THR A 191 5.62 27.39 -1.71
C THR A 191 6.77 26.46 -1.37
N VAL A 192 6.48 25.29 -0.79
CA VAL A 192 7.49 24.27 -0.48
C VAL A 192 8.15 23.77 -1.76
N LEU A 193 7.38 23.46 -2.81
CA LEU A 193 7.92 22.97 -4.07
C LEU A 193 8.91 23.94 -4.69
N ARG A 194 8.55 25.23 -4.79
CA ARG A 194 9.48 26.27 -5.30
C ARG A 194 10.72 26.40 -4.43
N GLY A 195 10.58 26.27 -3.10
CA GLY A 195 11.70 26.33 -2.16
C GLY A 195 12.73 25.22 -2.37
N ILE A 196 12.31 24.04 -2.83
CA ILE A 196 13.21 22.91 -3.14
C ILE A 196 13.55 22.81 -4.66
N GLY A 197 13.21 23.83 -5.45
CA GLY A 197 13.56 23.92 -6.86
C GLY A 197 12.62 23.15 -7.82
N ILE A 198 11.46 22.71 -7.37
CA ILE A 198 10.44 22.08 -8.23
C ILE A 198 9.46 23.15 -8.73
N ASP A 199 9.32 23.27 -10.05
CA ASP A 199 8.29 24.12 -10.65
C ASP A 199 6.91 23.44 -10.51
N PRO A 200 5.95 24.04 -9.79
CA PRO A 200 4.60 23.47 -9.69
C PRO A 200 3.87 23.36 -11.03
N ALA A 201 4.24 24.12 -12.05
CA ALA A 201 3.65 24.04 -13.39
C ALA A 201 4.01 22.73 -14.12
N PHE A 202 5.08 22.06 -13.66
CA PHE A 202 5.48 20.75 -14.18
C PHE A 202 4.60 19.60 -13.67
N LEU A 203 3.79 19.82 -12.63
CA LEU A 203 2.95 18.80 -12.04
C LEU A 203 1.62 18.67 -12.79
N PRO A 204 1.00 17.49 -12.80
CA PRO A 204 -0.30 17.29 -13.44
C PRO A 204 -1.41 18.10 -12.77
N GLY A 205 -2.45 18.43 -13.53
CA GLY A 205 -3.66 19.01 -12.99
C GLY A 205 -4.33 18.06 -11.98
N LEU A 206 -4.83 18.61 -10.88
CA LEU A 206 -5.55 17.84 -9.87
C LEU A 206 -7.05 17.83 -10.15
N THR A 207 -7.72 16.75 -9.76
CA THR A 207 -9.19 16.62 -9.82
C THR A 207 -9.74 15.90 -8.59
N GLU A 208 -10.98 16.24 -8.26
CA GLU A 208 -11.87 15.48 -7.39
C GLU A 208 -13.05 14.90 -8.18
N ASP A 209 -13.11 15.18 -9.47
CA ASP A 209 -14.10 14.60 -10.37
C ASP A 209 -13.82 13.11 -10.56
N ARG A 210 -14.89 12.34 -10.40
CA ARG A 210 -14.80 10.89 -10.50
C ARG A 210 -14.36 10.42 -11.88
N PHE A 211 -14.81 11.08 -12.95
CA PHE A 211 -14.56 10.66 -14.33
C PHE A 211 -13.77 11.70 -15.10
N ILE A 212 -12.72 11.26 -15.78
CA ILE A 212 -11.82 12.13 -16.55
C ILE A 212 -12.02 12.04 -18.05
N GLY A 213 -12.85 11.10 -18.52
CA GLY A 213 -13.13 10.95 -19.95
C GLY A 213 -13.93 9.70 -20.27
N ILE A 214 -13.98 9.40 -21.57
CA ILE A 214 -14.68 8.25 -22.15
C ILE A 214 -13.68 7.50 -23.03
N CYS A 215 -13.62 6.19 -22.91
CA CYS A 215 -12.76 5.35 -23.75
C CYS A 215 -13.41 5.00 -25.10
N ARG A 216 -12.66 4.32 -25.98
CA ARG A 216 -13.15 3.91 -27.32
C ARG A 216 -14.42 3.04 -27.27
N SER A 217 -14.59 2.21 -26.25
CA SER A 217 -15.78 1.40 -26.02
C SER A 217 -16.98 2.18 -25.44
N ARG A 218 -16.89 3.51 -25.33
CA ARG A 218 -17.86 4.43 -24.71
C ARG A 218 -18.02 4.29 -23.19
N ALA A 219 -17.22 3.46 -22.54
CA ALA A 219 -17.21 3.40 -21.07
C ALA A 219 -16.57 4.66 -20.48
N ARG A 220 -17.12 5.17 -19.38
CA ARG A 220 -16.58 6.32 -18.64
C ARG A 220 -15.36 5.88 -17.82
N VAL A 221 -14.25 6.57 -17.96
CA VAL A 221 -13.00 6.27 -17.26
C VAL A 221 -12.88 7.16 -16.04
N ALA A 222 -12.69 6.55 -14.87
CA ALA A 222 -12.44 7.28 -13.62
C ALA A 222 -10.99 7.75 -13.54
N ALA A 223 -10.75 8.83 -12.78
CA ALA A 223 -9.42 9.18 -12.33
C ALA A 223 -8.79 8.01 -11.56
N ALA A 224 -7.49 7.78 -11.75
CA ALA A 224 -6.80 6.73 -11.02
C ALA A 224 -6.69 7.07 -9.54
N ILE A 225 -6.89 6.07 -8.69
CA ILE A 225 -6.71 6.19 -7.24
C ILE A 225 -5.60 5.26 -6.76
N GLY A 226 -4.97 5.59 -5.64
CA GLY A 226 -3.94 4.75 -5.05
C GLY A 226 -4.48 3.41 -4.55
N ASP A 227 -3.63 2.39 -4.54
CA ASP A 227 -3.96 1.04 -4.07
C ASP A 227 -4.43 1.00 -2.61
N ASN A 228 -3.91 1.89 -1.76
CA ASN A 228 -4.33 1.98 -0.36
C ASN A 228 -5.79 2.43 -0.23
N GLN A 229 -6.19 3.47 -0.97
CA GLN A 229 -7.57 3.95 -1.01
C GLN A 229 -8.50 2.91 -1.65
N ALA A 230 -8.06 2.29 -2.76
CA ALA A 230 -8.80 1.23 -3.42
C ALA A 230 -9.03 0.04 -2.48
N SER A 231 -8.00 -0.41 -1.77
CA SER A 231 -8.09 -1.48 -0.78
C SER A 231 -9.08 -1.15 0.34
N PHE A 232 -9.02 0.10 0.85
CA PHE A 232 -9.94 0.53 1.90
C PHE A 232 -11.39 0.56 1.41
N LEU A 233 -11.65 1.20 0.26
CA LEU A 233 -12.99 1.29 -0.34
C LEU A 233 -13.56 -0.10 -0.66
N SER A 234 -12.71 -1.03 -1.06
CA SER A 234 -13.13 -2.39 -1.40
C SER A 234 -13.47 -3.25 -0.18
N ALA A 235 -12.74 -3.06 0.92
CA ALA A 235 -12.82 -3.92 2.08
C ALA A 235 -13.82 -3.40 3.14
N VAL A 236 -13.97 -2.08 3.24
CA VAL A 236 -14.69 -1.40 4.31
C VAL A 236 -16.08 -0.98 3.81
N ARG A 237 -17.14 -1.48 4.44
CA ARG A 237 -18.52 -1.11 4.09
C ARG A 237 -19.01 0.10 4.88
N ASP A 238 -18.65 0.16 6.16
CA ASP A 238 -18.98 1.26 7.05
C ASP A 238 -17.70 2.01 7.42
N ARG A 239 -17.35 3.01 6.59
CA ARG A 239 -16.10 3.76 6.75
C ARG A 239 -15.97 4.50 8.08
N GLU A 240 -17.11 4.84 8.74
CA GLU A 240 -17.08 5.53 10.03
C GLU A 240 -16.77 4.60 11.20
N HIS A 241 -17.15 3.31 11.10
CA HIS A 241 -17.08 2.35 12.19
C HIS A 241 -16.17 1.16 11.92
N GLU A 242 -15.64 1.02 10.71
CA GLU A 242 -14.70 -0.05 10.36
C GLU A 242 -13.30 0.52 10.13
N MET A 243 -12.29 -0.33 10.30
CA MET A 243 -10.90 -0.07 9.93
C MET A 243 -10.38 -1.24 9.11
N LEU A 244 -9.38 -0.98 8.29
CA LEU A 244 -8.70 -2.00 7.52
C LEU A 244 -7.34 -2.31 8.14
N VAL A 245 -7.08 -3.58 8.38
CA VAL A 245 -5.74 -4.10 8.66
C VAL A 245 -5.39 -5.09 7.57
N ASN A 246 -4.32 -4.83 6.86
CA ASN A 246 -3.79 -5.69 5.82
C ASN A 246 -2.43 -6.24 6.25
N VAL A 247 -2.27 -7.57 6.21
CA VAL A 247 -1.01 -8.25 6.53
C VAL A 247 -0.59 -9.04 5.30
N GLY A 248 0.38 -8.50 4.59
CA GLY A 248 1.07 -9.11 3.46
C GLY A 248 2.55 -9.27 3.79
N THR A 249 3.45 -9.02 2.83
CA THR A 249 4.91 -8.91 3.06
C THR A 249 5.20 -7.84 4.11
N GLY A 250 4.67 -6.63 3.93
CA GLY A 250 4.51 -5.63 4.98
C GLY A 250 3.14 -5.73 5.65
N SER A 251 2.90 -4.89 6.66
CA SER A 251 1.58 -4.74 7.30
C SER A 251 1.09 -3.32 7.15
N GLN A 252 -0.21 -3.13 7.06
CA GLN A 252 -0.82 -1.82 6.91
C GLN A 252 -2.04 -1.69 7.81
N PHE A 253 -2.15 -0.53 8.45
CA PHE A 253 -3.32 -0.06 9.17
C PHE A 253 -3.94 1.11 8.40
N SER A 254 -5.26 1.11 8.22
CA SER A 254 -5.97 2.19 7.54
C SER A 254 -7.31 2.47 8.21
N VAL A 255 -7.62 3.75 8.38
CA VAL A 255 -8.88 4.20 8.98
C VAL A 255 -9.36 5.48 8.32
N PHE A 256 -10.67 5.61 8.16
CA PHE A 256 -11.30 6.83 7.64
C PHE A 256 -11.43 7.89 8.73
N SER A 257 -11.29 9.15 8.32
CA SER A 257 -11.60 10.33 9.13
C SER A 257 -12.40 11.34 8.31
N SER A 258 -13.46 11.88 8.89
CA SER A 258 -14.22 12.99 8.30
C SER A 258 -13.50 14.35 8.42
N ARG A 259 -12.35 14.41 9.10
CA ARG A 259 -11.54 15.62 9.30
C ARG A 259 -10.08 15.32 8.98
N CYS A 260 -9.36 16.31 8.43
CA CYS A 260 -7.92 16.26 8.31
C CYS A 260 -7.28 16.22 9.71
N MET A 261 -6.41 15.24 9.94
CA MET A 261 -5.76 15.04 11.24
C MET A 261 -4.30 14.64 11.02
N THR A 262 -3.39 15.25 11.74
CA THR A 262 -2.01 14.79 11.86
C THR A 262 -1.91 13.81 13.01
N VAL A 263 -1.52 12.57 12.72
CA VAL A 263 -1.34 11.51 13.70
C VAL A 263 0.09 10.96 13.56
N PRO A 264 0.89 10.94 14.64
CA PRO A 264 2.24 10.39 14.56
C PRO A 264 2.25 8.96 14.02
N GLY A 265 3.14 8.67 13.07
CA GLY A 265 3.25 7.35 12.45
C GLY A 265 2.18 7.01 11.42
N LEU A 266 1.22 7.91 11.16
CA LEU A 266 0.21 7.75 10.11
C LEU A 266 0.31 8.89 9.09
N GLU A 267 0.16 8.54 7.83
CA GLU A 267 -0.01 9.51 6.76
C GLU A 267 -1.49 9.83 6.57
N THR A 268 -1.79 11.11 6.37
CA THR A 268 -3.15 11.59 6.09
C THR A 268 -3.25 11.90 4.62
N ARG A 269 -4.13 11.20 3.92
CA ARG A 269 -4.36 11.34 2.47
C ARG A 269 -5.81 11.63 2.19
N PRO A 270 -6.15 12.50 1.21
CA PRO A 270 -7.52 12.64 0.75
C PRO A 270 -8.13 11.28 0.36
N MET A 271 -9.44 11.19 0.52
CA MET A 271 -10.20 9.99 0.17
C MET A 271 -11.16 10.34 -0.97
N PRO A 272 -11.24 9.52 -2.03
CA PRO A 272 -12.27 9.69 -3.06
C PRO A 272 -13.67 9.74 -2.43
N GLY A 273 -14.50 10.68 -2.86
CA GLY A 273 -15.82 10.89 -2.27
C GLY A 273 -15.83 11.59 -0.91
N GLY A 274 -14.73 12.24 -0.53
CA GLY A 274 -14.63 13.12 0.64
C GLY A 274 -14.06 12.46 1.89
N GLY A 275 -13.54 13.30 2.79
CA GLY A 275 -12.83 12.88 4.00
C GLY A 275 -11.37 12.48 3.73
N TRP A 276 -10.76 11.76 4.65
CA TRP A 276 -9.35 11.40 4.65
C TRP A 276 -9.15 9.95 5.06
N LEU A 277 -8.15 9.32 4.46
CA LEU A 277 -7.60 8.04 4.90
C LEU A 277 -6.35 8.31 5.74
N LEU A 278 -6.34 7.83 6.96
CA LEU A 278 -5.12 7.74 7.75
C LEU A 278 -4.55 6.35 7.57
N ALA A 279 -3.33 6.28 7.06
CA ALA A 279 -2.67 5.02 6.73
C ALA A 279 -1.30 4.95 7.40
N GLY A 280 -1.01 3.85 8.08
CA GLY A 280 0.31 3.50 8.59
C GLY A 280 0.77 2.17 8.01
N ALA A 281 2.06 2.04 7.77
CA ALA A 281 2.65 0.82 7.23
C ALA A 281 3.87 0.40 8.05
N ALA A 282 3.92 -0.90 8.38
CA ALA A 282 5.10 -1.58 8.87
C ALA A 282 5.75 -2.32 7.70
N LEU A 283 7.04 -2.08 7.47
CA LEU A 283 7.76 -2.65 6.32
C LEU A 283 7.88 -4.16 6.43
N CYS A 284 8.02 -4.66 7.65
CA CYS A 284 8.29 -6.07 7.93
C CYS A 284 7.09 -6.76 8.61
N GLY A 285 5.99 -6.94 7.87
CA GLY A 285 4.82 -7.71 8.30
C GLY A 285 5.04 -9.23 8.17
N GLY A 286 4.36 -9.88 7.23
CA GLY A 286 4.57 -11.30 6.94
C GLY A 286 6.01 -11.65 6.54
N ARG A 287 6.81 -10.67 6.13
CA ARG A 287 8.25 -10.82 5.90
C ARG A 287 8.98 -11.24 7.18
N ALA A 288 8.64 -10.67 8.34
CA ALA A 288 9.23 -11.08 9.62
C ALA A 288 8.96 -12.56 9.92
N TYR A 289 7.72 -13.00 9.68
CA TYR A 289 7.35 -14.40 9.83
C TYR A 289 8.09 -15.31 8.84
N ALA A 290 8.30 -14.83 7.60
CA ALA A 290 9.07 -15.53 6.59
C ALA A 290 10.55 -15.67 6.98
N LEU A 291 11.17 -14.61 7.53
CA LEU A 291 12.55 -14.67 8.03
C LEU A 291 12.72 -15.73 9.13
N LEU A 292 11.75 -15.85 10.02
CA LEU A 292 11.77 -16.88 11.05
C LEU A 292 11.60 -18.30 10.45
N ALA A 293 10.73 -18.46 9.45
CA ALA A 293 10.58 -19.72 8.73
C ALA A 293 11.89 -20.12 8.00
N ASP A 294 12.54 -19.16 7.36
CA ASP A 294 13.83 -19.35 6.70
C ASP A 294 14.94 -19.74 7.71
N PHE A 295 14.95 -19.11 8.88
CA PHE A 295 15.87 -19.48 9.98
C PHE A 295 15.68 -20.94 10.39
N PHE A 296 14.46 -21.42 10.60
CA PHE A 296 14.19 -22.81 10.92
C PHE A 296 14.57 -23.77 9.80
N ALA A 297 14.30 -23.38 8.54
CA ALA A 297 14.71 -24.17 7.39
C ALA A 297 16.25 -24.28 7.26
N GLN A 298 16.98 -23.21 7.53
CA GLN A 298 18.45 -23.21 7.54
C GLN A 298 18.99 -24.08 8.69
N THR A 299 18.40 -23.99 9.88
CA THR A 299 18.75 -24.81 11.04
C THR A 299 18.57 -26.29 10.75
N ALA A 300 17.44 -26.67 10.15
CA ALA A 300 17.17 -28.05 9.78
C ALA A 300 18.20 -28.59 8.76
N ARG A 301 18.53 -27.81 7.73
CA ARG A 301 19.58 -28.16 6.76
C ARG A 301 20.95 -28.33 7.41
N MET A 302 21.30 -27.46 8.36
CA MET A 302 22.55 -27.57 9.13
C MET A 302 22.63 -28.89 9.89
N MET A 303 21.48 -29.46 10.33
CA MET A 303 21.38 -30.76 11.00
C MET A 303 21.22 -31.94 10.04
N GLY A 304 21.38 -31.72 8.73
CA GLY A 304 21.24 -32.77 7.71
C GLY A 304 19.80 -33.21 7.44
N MET A 305 18.82 -32.45 7.88
CA MET A 305 17.40 -32.68 7.63
C MET A 305 16.94 -31.87 6.42
N ASP A 306 16.25 -32.47 5.46
CA ASP A 306 15.58 -31.76 4.39
C ASP A 306 14.16 -31.34 4.86
N THR A 307 13.89 -30.03 4.81
CA THR A 307 12.55 -29.51 5.11
C THR A 307 12.13 -28.55 4.03
N ASN A 308 11.15 -28.99 3.24
CA ASN A 308 10.53 -28.19 2.18
C ASN A 308 9.29 -27.42 2.67
N ALA A 309 8.91 -27.55 3.94
CA ALA A 309 7.67 -27.00 4.47
C ALA A 309 7.82 -26.38 5.88
N PRO A 310 8.69 -25.34 6.07
CA PRO A 310 8.89 -24.74 7.39
C PRO A 310 7.59 -24.12 7.95
N TYR A 311 6.75 -23.54 7.11
CA TYR A 311 5.45 -22.98 7.54
C TYR A 311 4.51 -24.06 8.10
N ALA A 312 4.45 -25.23 7.47
CA ALA A 312 3.60 -26.34 7.97
C ALA A 312 4.11 -26.86 9.31
N ALA A 313 5.42 -26.89 9.53
CA ALA A 313 6.02 -27.28 10.81
C ALA A 313 5.70 -26.24 11.90
N MET A 314 5.84 -24.94 11.61
CA MET A 314 5.47 -23.85 12.51
C MET A 314 3.97 -23.91 12.85
N GLU A 315 3.10 -24.13 11.88
CA GLU A 315 1.65 -24.26 12.07
C GLU A 315 1.30 -25.51 12.91
N GLY A 316 1.99 -26.62 12.65
CA GLY A 316 1.85 -27.84 13.44
C GLY A 316 2.17 -27.61 14.92
N LEU A 317 3.27 -26.90 15.21
CA LEU A 317 3.67 -26.55 16.55
C LEU A 317 2.65 -25.63 17.26
N LEU A 318 2.14 -24.62 16.54
CA LEU A 318 1.10 -23.73 17.07
C LEU A 318 -0.24 -24.44 17.34
N LYS A 319 -0.55 -25.51 16.60
CA LYS A 319 -1.77 -26.32 16.81
C LYS A 319 -1.64 -27.32 17.96
N SER A 320 -0.44 -27.88 18.13
CA SER A 320 -0.19 -28.93 19.13
C SER A 320 0.08 -28.39 20.53
N ALA A 321 0.61 -27.17 20.63
CA ALA A 321 0.94 -26.53 21.90
C ALA A 321 0.10 -25.27 22.09
N GLY A 322 -0.33 -25.03 23.34
CA GLY A 322 -0.98 -23.75 23.69
C GLY A 322 -0.01 -22.58 23.61
N ARG A 323 -0.55 -21.35 23.73
CA ARG A 323 0.29 -20.15 23.86
C ARG A 323 1.06 -20.19 25.18
N PRO A 324 2.39 -20.04 25.16
CA PRO A 324 3.19 -19.93 26.38
C PRO A 324 2.94 -18.57 27.09
N GLU A 325 3.23 -18.50 28.39
CA GLU A 325 3.01 -17.30 29.21
C GLU A 325 4.13 -16.26 29.04
N ASP A 326 5.39 -16.71 28.96
CA ASP A 326 6.61 -15.91 28.96
C ASP A 326 7.19 -15.67 27.56
N VAL A 327 6.34 -15.21 26.64
CA VAL A 327 6.75 -14.93 25.26
C VAL A 327 7.75 -13.79 25.20
N PRO A 328 8.91 -13.96 24.51
CA PRO A 328 9.90 -12.88 24.37
C PRO A 328 9.33 -11.71 23.55
N THR A 329 9.80 -10.50 23.86
CA THR A 329 9.41 -9.32 23.10
C THR A 329 10.23 -9.23 21.83
N VAL A 330 9.55 -9.22 20.68
CA VAL A 330 10.17 -9.04 19.36
C VAL A 330 9.78 -7.69 18.81
N LEU A 331 10.78 -6.91 18.38
CA LEU A 331 10.62 -5.71 17.58
C LEU A 331 10.98 -6.07 16.12
N PRO A 332 10.01 -6.25 15.20
CA PRO A 332 10.28 -6.82 13.89
C PRO A 332 10.73 -5.80 12.84
N LEU A 333 11.61 -4.86 13.22
CA LEU A 333 12.14 -3.81 12.35
C LEU A 333 13.33 -4.31 11.49
N PHE A 334 13.23 -5.50 10.90
CA PHE A 334 14.33 -6.10 10.13
C PHE A 334 14.65 -5.36 8.81
N GLU A 335 13.76 -4.50 8.36
CA GLU A 335 13.91 -3.65 7.17
C GLU A 335 13.78 -2.15 7.54
N GLY A 336 13.98 -1.80 8.82
CA GLY A 336 13.80 -0.44 9.31
C GLY A 336 12.35 0.03 9.32
N THR A 337 12.17 1.35 9.34
CA THR A 337 10.87 2.00 9.14
C THR A 337 10.91 2.91 7.90
N ARG A 338 9.77 3.41 7.45
CA ARG A 338 9.72 4.40 6.35
C ARG A 338 10.40 5.72 6.68
N GLN A 339 10.48 6.07 7.97
CA GLN A 339 11.11 7.30 8.45
C GLN A 339 12.60 7.12 8.73
N ASP A 340 13.01 5.91 9.08
CA ASP A 340 14.39 5.60 9.48
C ASP A 340 14.74 4.16 9.08
N SER A 341 15.44 4.02 7.96
CA SER A 341 15.90 2.74 7.42
C SER A 341 17.04 2.10 8.22
N THR A 342 17.65 2.85 9.16
CA THR A 342 18.77 2.37 9.99
C THR A 342 18.30 1.60 11.23
N GLN A 343 17.02 1.67 11.57
CA GLN A 343 16.48 0.89 12.68
C GLN A 343 16.56 -0.61 12.39
N THR A 344 16.81 -1.38 13.45
CA THR A 344 16.99 -2.83 13.36
C THR A 344 16.03 -3.57 14.27
N GLY A 345 15.67 -4.79 13.89
CA GLY A 345 14.87 -5.68 14.72
C GLY A 345 15.62 -6.15 15.96
N SER A 346 14.89 -6.49 17.00
CA SER A 346 15.45 -7.02 18.24
C SER A 346 14.56 -8.09 18.87
N ILE A 347 15.17 -8.97 19.64
CA ILE A 347 14.48 -9.95 20.49
C ILE A 347 15.00 -9.75 21.90
N THR A 348 14.13 -9.47 22.86
CA THR A 348 14.49 -9.19 24.25
C THR A 348 13.66 -10.04 25.20
N GLY A 349 14.12 -10.19 26.46
CA GLY A 349 13.43 -11.01 27.46
C GLY A 349 13.63 -12.53 27.26
N LEU A 350 14.72 -12.94 26.60
CA LEU A 350 15.06 -14.35 26.45
C LEU A 350 15.60 -14.93 27.76
N THR A 351 15.14 -16.13 28.10
CA THR A 351 15.59 -16.96 29.22
C THR A 351 15.92 -18.36 28.72
N ALA A 352 16.43 -19.22 29.60
CA ALA A 352 16.68 -20.63 29.28
C ALA A 352 15.37 -21.40 28.96
N GLU A 353 14.28 -21.00 29.56
CA GLU A 353 12.96 -21.65 29.45
C GLU A 353 12.20 -21.21 28.18
N ASN A 354 12.36 -19.95 27.74
CA ASN A 354 11.61 -19.39 26.62
C ASN A 354 12.38 -19.30 25.30
N PHE A 355 13.65 -19.68 25.26
CA PHE A 355 14.43 -19.74 24.01
C PHE A 355 14.08 -21.01 23.21
N THR A 356 12.85 -21.13 22.80
CA THR A 356 12.34 -22.28 22.04
C THR A 356 11.64 -21.83 20.76
N PRO A 357 11.52 -22.71 19.73
CA PRO A 357 10.81 -22.37 18.49
C PRO A 357 9.39 -21.85 18.72
N LEU A 358 8.63 -22.43 19.65
CA LEU A 358 7.27 -21.99 19.96
C LEU A 358 7.21 -20.57 20.47
N HIS A 359 8.09 -20.20 21.42
CA HIS A 359 8.16 -18.87 22.00
C HIS A 359 8.59 -17.84 20.95
N LEU A 360 9.57 -18.17 20.09
CA LEU A 360 10.01 -17.26 19.00
C LEU A 360 8.91 -17.03 17.97
N ILE A 361 8.10 -18.06 17.63
CA ILE A 361 6.96 -17.90 16.72
C ILE A 361 5.94 -16.94 17.33
N TYR A 362 5.56 -17.14 18.59
CA TYR A 362 4.61 -16.25 19.28
C TYR A 362 5.17 -14.84 19.44
N GLY A 363 6.45 -14.69 19.82
CA GLY A 363 7.11 -13.40 19.93
C GLY A 363 7.09 -12.61 18.61
N MET A 364 7.38 -13.29 17.49
CA MET A 364 7.32 -12.67 16.17
C MET A 364 5.90 -12.22 15.81
N MET A 365 4.91 -13.06 16.07
CA MET A 365 3.50 -12.74 15.84
C MET A 365 3.06 -11.53 16.69
N ASP A 366 3.42 -11.54 17.97
CA ASP A 366 3.10 -10.46 18.90
C ASP A 366 3.76 -9.14 18.50
N GLY A 367 5.01 -9.18 18.06
CA GLY A 367 5.72 -7.99 17.56
C GLY A 367 5.03 -7.36 16.36
N MET A 368 4.66 -8.16 15.36
CA MET A 368 3.91 -7.69 14.19
C MET A 368 2.56 -7.06 14.59
N ALA A 369 1.84 -7.68 15.52
CA ALA A 369 0.55 -7.15 15.99
C ALA A 369 0.73 -5.90 16.84
N HIS A 370 1.82 -5.81 17.59
CA HIS A 370 2.14 -4.65 18.43
C HIS A 370 2.37 -3.39 17.58
N GLU A 371 3.10 -3.47 16.47
CA GLU A 371 3.27 -2.34 15.56
C GLU A 371 1.92 -1.80 15.03
N LEU A 372 1.04 -2.70 14.58
CA LEU A 372 -0.30 -2.31 14.13
C LEU A 372 -1.14 -1.72 15.28
N HIS A 373 -1.00 -2.26 16.48
CA HIS A 373 -1.69 -1.74 17.67
C HIS A 373 -1.19 -0.36 18.06
N GLN A 374 0.10 -0.07 17.97
CA GLN A 374 0.64 1.27 18.20
C GLN A 374 0.04 2.30 17.24
N MET A 375 -0.09 1.99 15.94
CA MET A 375 -0.74 2.84 14.95
C MET A 375 -2.20 3.14 15.35
N TYR A 376 -2.94 2.13 15.78
CA TYR A 376 -4.31 2.29 16.28
C TYR A 376 -4.38 3.15 17.54
N GLN A 377 -3.47 2.98 18.50
CA GLN A 377 -3.42 3.79 19.72
C GLN A 377 -3.12 5.26 19.42
N ALA A 378 -2.17 5.54 18.52
CA ALA A 378 -1.86 6.89 18.07
C ALA A 378 -3.10 7.57 17.46
N TYR A 379 -3.84 6.87 16.59
CA TYR A 379 -5.10 7.34 16.05
C TYR A 379 -6.14 7.63 17.15
N ARG A 380 -6.35 6.69 18.10
CA ARG A 380 -7.30 6.87 19.21
C ARG A 380 -6.99 8.09 20.06
N ALA A 381 -5.74 8.28 20.44
CA ALA A 381 -5.32 9.41 21.27
C ALA A 381 -5.70 10.74 20.61
N ARG A 382 -5.52 10.88 19.31
CA ARG A 382 -5.87 12.11 18.56
C ARG A 382 -7.38 12.30 18.39
N ARG A 383 -8.12 11.21 18.17
CA ARG A 383 -9.59 11.28 18.02
C ARG A 383 -10.28 11.77 19.29
N HIS A 384 -9.80 11.38 20.46
CA HIS A 384 -10.38 11.71 21.77
C HIS A 384 -9.91 13.04 22.35
N SER A 385 -8.82 13.62 21.85
CA SER A 385 -8.25 14.86 22.42
C SER A 385 -9.12 16.12 22.30
N LYS A 386 -10.29 16.06 21.60
CA LYS A 386 -11.22 17.18 21.43
C LYS A 386 -12.63 16.92 21.99
N LYS A 387 -12.84 15.82 22.70
CA LYS A 387 -14.06 15.62 23.51
C LYS A 387 -13.64 15.31 24.94
N THR A 388 -13.90 16.24 25.84
CA THR A 388 -13.96 15.99 27.29
C THR A 388 -15.05 14.95 27.55
N ASP A 389 -14.72 13.67 27.43
CA ASP A 389 -15.55 12.60 27.97
C ASP A 389 -14.94 12.11 29.26
N ARG A 390 -15.62 12.47 30.36
CA ARG A 390 -15.48 11.86 31.67
C ARG A 390 -15.96 10.42 31.58
N LEU A 391 -15.10 9.50 31.17
CA LEU A 391 -15.32 8.05 31.40
C LEU A 391 -14.00 7.34 31.54
N GLY A 392 -13.83 6.83 32.73
CA GLY A 392 -12.96 5.86 33.33
C GLY A 392 -11.77 5.32 32.52
N ARG A 393 -10.56 5.63 33.01
CA ARG A 393 -9.34 4.90 32.70
C ARG A 393 -9.53 3.42 33.09
N ARG A 394 -9.78 2.55 32.14
CA ARG A 394 -9.49 1.12 32.26
C ARG A 394 -8.34 0.79 31.31
N THR A 395 -7.19 0.49 31.90
CA THR A 395 -6.02 -0.09 31.20
C THR A 395 -6.45 -1.43 30.58
N GLU A 396 -6.56 -1.45 29.25
CA GLU A 396 -6.86 -2.67 28.51
C GLU A 396 -5.60 -3.47 28.25
N LYS A 397 -5.64 -4.73 28.62
CA LYS A 397 -4.56 -5.68 28.39
C LYS A 397 -4.41 -5.97 26.88
N GLN A 398 -3.18 -5.80 26.37
CA GLN A 398 -2.72 -6.06 25.01
C GLN A 398 -3.06 -7.46 24.43
N PRO A 399 -3.20 -8.54 25.21
CA PRO A 399 -3.29 -9.90 24.69
C PRO A 399 -4.48 -10.18 23.77
N PHE A 400 -5.57 -9.44 23.90
CA PHE A 400 -6.81 -9.72 23.18
C PHE A 400 -6.75 -9.30 21.69
N PHE A 401 -6.18 -8.13 21.39
CA PHE A 401 -6.03 -7.64 20.01
C PHE A 401 -5.11 -8.55 19.18
N VAL A 402 -4.01 -8.96 19.78
CA VAL A 402 -3.02 -9.85 19.17
C VAL A 402 -3.63 -11.21 18.84
N ARG A 403 -4.33 -11.83 19.79
CA ARG A 403 -4.95 -13.15 19.62
C ARG A 403 -5.95 -13.15 18.46
N GLU A 404 -6.85 -12.18 18.41
CA GLU A 404 -7.88 -12.10 17.39
C GLU A 404 -7.32 -11.78 16.00
N LEU A 405 -6.26 -10.93 15.91
CA LEU A 405 -5.59 -10.62 14.65
C LEU A 405 -4.99 -11.90 14.03
N PHE A 406 -4.33 -12.75 14.84
CA PHE A 406 -3.65 -13.94 14.35
C PHE A 406 -4.56 -15.16 14.20
N GLU A 407 -5.59 -15.33 14.98
CA GLU A 407 -6.60 -16.36 14.73
C GLU A 407 -7.29 -16.16 13.38
N SER A 408 -7.47 -14.92 12.94
CA SER A 408 -8.01 -14.59 11.61
C SER A 408 -7.00 -14.77 10.47
N VAL A 409 -5.69 -14.67 10.72
CA VAL A 409 -4.63 -14.92 9.73
C VAL A 409 -4.40 -16.41 9.50
N ARG A 410 -4.53 -17.25 10.55
CA ARG A 410 -4.34 -18.72 10.48
C ARG A 410 -5.26 -19.46 9.51
N LEU A 411 -6.37 -18.87 9.11
CA LEU A 411 -7.40 -19.57 8.32
C LEU A 411 -7.23 -19.41 6.80
N ARG A 412 -6.05 -18.96 6.31
CA ARG A 412 -5.84 -18.61 4.90
C ARG A 412 -5.40 -19.76 3.98
N ASP A 413 -4.98 -20.90 4.48
CA ASP A 413 -4.34 -21.94 3.65
C ASP A 413 -5.26 -23.10 3.24
N HIS A 414 -6.58 -22.96 3.32
CA HIS A 414 -7.46 -23.96 2.73
C HIS A 414 -7.87 -23.59 1.31
N PRO A 415 -7.61 -24.47 0.32
CA PRO A 415 -8.05 -24.24 -1.06
C PRO A 415 -9.58 -24.15 -1.09
N VAL A 416 -10.07 -23.10 -1.76
CA VAL A 416 -11.50 -22.90 -2.01
C VAL A 416 -12.03 -24.10 -2.79
N ARG A 417 -12.72 -25.04 -2.12
CA ARG A 417 -13.55 -26.01 -2.81
C ARG A 417 -14.70 -25.29 -3.51
N ARG A 418 -14.68 -25.30 -4.84
CA ARG A 418 -15.83 -24.93 -5.67
C ARG A 418 -16.98 -25.89 -5.31
N GLN A 419 -17.97 -25.43 -4.59
CA GLN A 419 -19.29 -26.06 -4.54
C GLN A 419 -20.27 -25.21 -5.33
N GLY A 420 -20.97 -25.89 -6.24
CA GLY A 420 -21.87 -25.32 -7.21
C GLY A 420 -23.16 -24.77 -6.63
N ARG A 421 -23.76 -23.94 -7.49
CA ARG A 421 -25.16 -23.48 -7.57
C ARG A 421 -25.82 -22.95 -6.30
N GLY A 422 -26.09 -21.65 -6.32
CA GLY A 422 -27.18 -21.04 -5.55
C GLY A 422 -26.75 -20.20 -4.38
N GLY A 423 -26.89 -18.88 -4.48
CA GLY A 423 -26.88 -17.96 -3.35
C GLY A 423 -25.58 -17.17 -3.19
N LEU A 424 -25.71 -15.87 -3.34
CA LEU A 424 -24.73 -14.84 -2.99
C LEU A 424 -24.02 -15.14 -1.66
N ARG A 425 -22.81 -15.68 -1.70
CA ARG A 425 -21.88 -15.64 -0.58
C ARG A 425 -20.66 -14.83 -0.99
N CYS A 426 -20.59 -13.63 -0.47
CA CYS A 426 -19.40 -12.82 -0.44
C CYS A 426 -18.19 -13.68 -0.05
N CYS A 427 -17.08 -13.49 -0.74
CA CYS A 427 -15.83 -14.21 -0.56
C CYS A 427 -15.52 -14.45 0.95
N THR A 428 -15.43 -15.71 1.35
CA THR A 428 -15.25 -16.19 2.73
C THR A 428 -13.91 -15.77 3.37
N LEU A 429 -13.13 -14.92 2.70
CA LEU A 429 -11.79 -14.48 3.11
C LEU A 429 -11.77 -13.19 3.94
N CYS A 430 -12.92 -12.53 4.11
CA CYS A 430 -13.03 -11.36 4.98
C CYS A 430 -13.65 -11.77 6.31
N ARG A 431 -12.91 -11.74 7.39
CA ARG A 431 -13.48 -11.88 8.74
C ARG A 431 -13.70 -10.52 9.36
N ARG A 432 -14.86 -10.36 9.98
CA ARG A 432 -15.24 -9.18 10.75
C ARG A 432 -14.87 -9.40 12.20
N LEU A 433 -14.07 -8.50 12.73
CA LEU A 433 -13.67 -8.46 14.12
C LEU A 433 -14.25 -7.18 14.75
N ILE A 434 -14.75 -7.24 15.97
CA ILE A 434 -15.26 -6.06 16.68
C ILE A 434 -14.31 -5.73 17.81
N ILE A 435 -13.62 -4.60 17.71
CA ILE A 435 -12.76 -4.08 18.77
C ILE A 435 -13.34 -2.75 19.25
N LYS A 436 -13.82 -2.72 20.48
CA LYS A 436 -14.36 -1.53 21.16
C LYS A 436 -15.27 -0.66 20.30
N GLY A 437 -16.34 -1.24 19.75
CA GLY A 437 -17.34 -0.51 18.97
C GLY A 437 -16.95 -0.17 17.54
N ARG A 438 -15.78 -0.64 17.06
CA ARG A 438 -15.38 -0.64 15.65
C ARG A 438 -15.14 -2.04 15.13
N SER A 439 -15.63 -2.27 13.94
CA SER A 439 -15.38 -3.50 13.19
C SER A 439 -14.02 -3.41 12.51
N VAL A 440 -13.19 -4.43 12.67
CA VAL A 440 -11.91 -4.56 11.94
C VAL A 440 -12.12 -5.56 10.81
N ARG A 441 -11.69 -5.21 9.62
CA ARG A 441 -11.64 -6.14 8.50
C ARG A 441 -10.19 -6.45 8.19
N ILE A 442 -9.88 -7.75 8.15
CA ILE A 442 -8.56 -8.26 7.81
C ILE A 442 -8.64 -8.80 6.39
N PHE A 443 -7.79 -8.25 5.52
CA PHE A 443 -7.87 -8.51 4.09
C PHE A 443 -6.58 -9.13 3.53
N CYS A 444 -6.72 -9.98 2.52
CA CYS A 444 -5.62 -10.47 1.70
C CYS A 444 -5.65 -9.76 0.33
N ILE A 445 -4.49 -9.34 -0.17
CA ILE A 445 -4.26 -8.58 -1.40
C ILE A 445 -5.02 -9.07 -2.64
N ARG A 446 -5.45 -10.33 -2.68
CA ARG A 446 -6.20 -10.88 -3.82
C ARG A 446 -7.63 -10.36 -4.00
N CYS A 447 -8.14 -9.52 -3.11
CA CYS A 447 -9.52 -9.00 -3.16
C CYS A 447 -9.64 -7.52 -3.56
N VAL A 448 -8.55 -6.84 -3.94
CA VAL A 448 -8.51 -5.40 -4.26
C VAL A 448 -9.37 -5.01 -5.47
N LEU A 449 -9.65 -5.96 -6.35
CA LEU A 449 -10.42 -5.73 -7.58
C LEU A 449 -11.93 -5.53 -7.38
N PHE A 450 -12.43 -5.70 -6.17
CA PHE A 450 -13.87 -5.92 -5.96
C PHE A 450 -14.74 -4.65 -6.02
N LEU A 451 -14.23 -3.42 -5.89
CA LEU A 451 -15.14 -2.29 -5.62
C LEU A 451 -14.78 -0.90 -6.19
N LEU A 452 -13.96 -0.80 -7.21
CA LEU A 452 -13.78 0.49 -7.91
C LEU A 452 -15.07 1.04 -8.56
N THR A 453 -16.18 0.36 -8.38
CA THR A 453 -17.43 0.60 -9.11
C THR A 453 -18.63 0.96 -8.25
N CYS A 454 -18.57 0.83 -6.93
CA CYS A 454 -19.73 1.00 -6.04
C CYS A 454 -19.77 2.30 -5.24
N ALA A 455 -18.82 3.23 -5.38
CA ALA A 455 -18.92 4.53 -4.74
C ALA A 455 -19.37 5.61 -5.74
#